data_27b7af3a998e1b7181035c248c863e09
#
_entry.id   27b7af3a998e1b7181035c248c863e09
#
_cell.length_a   1.000
_cell.length_b   1.000
_cell.length_c   1.000
_cell.angle_alpha   90.00
_cell.angle_beta   90.00
_cell.angle_gamma   90.00
#
_symmetry.space_group_name_H-M   'P 1'
#
loop_
_entity.id
_entity.type
_entity.pdbx_description
1 polymer ?
#
loop_
_entity_poly.entity_id
_entity_poly.type
_entity_poly.pdbx_seq_one_letter_code
_entity_poly.pdbx_strand_id
1 'polypeptide(L)'
;APVETSELLTDIGLEVERLEIYESIKGGLKGLIVGEIKSVEKHPNADRLNITQVDLGEEENYKIVCGAPNVKKGQKVVIAKPGTTIYPLKGPSFEIKNAKIRGEDSFGMICAEDEIGLGSSHDGIIILSSETRTGTLASNYFDVINDTIFEIGLTPNRADSMSHYGVARDLLAALKFKKLLPSNSALIPVPEKQKKSIQKNVKININIQNSDQCQRYSGIVIENIKVKSSPKWLINKLDSIGVKSINNIVDVTNFILHNYGQPLHAFDLEKVKGGEINIKTPKNKT
;
A
#
# COMPACT_ATOMS: atom_id res chain seq x y z
N ALA A 1 -0.75 -19.41 10.91
CA ALA A 1 0.24 -18.32 10.99
C ALA A 1 1.09 -18.26 9.71
N PRO A 2 1.79 -17.15 9.36
CA PRO A 2 2.57 -17.06 8.13
C PRO A 2 3.60 -18.20 7.97
N VAL A 3 4.29 -18.56 9.03
CA VAL A 3 5.28 -19.66 9.03
C VAL A 3 4.63 -21.00 8.67
N GLU A 4 3.53 -21.35 9.31
CA GLU A 4 2.79 -22.60 9.02
C GLU A 4 2.25 -22.62 7.58
N THR A 5 1.86 -21.44 7.06
CA THR A 5 1.43 -21.31 5.66
C THR A 5 2.60 -21.54 4.71
N SER A 6 3.78 -21.00 5.03
CA SER A 6 5.01 -21.19 4.27
C SER A 6 5.41 -22.68 4.20
N GLU A 7 5.39 -23.36 5.33
CA GLU A 7 5.66 -24.80 5.41
C GLU A 7 4.67 -25.60 4.57
N LEU A 8 3.37 -25.28 4.67
CA LEU A 8 2.33 -25.95 3.92
C LEU A 8 2.44 -25.73 2.41
N LEU A 9 2.79 -24.52 1.97
CA LEU A 9 3.03 -24.23 0.56
C LEU A 9 4.21 -25.06 0.02
N THR A 10 5.31 -25.11 0.78
CA THR A 10 6.49 -25.91 0.41
C THR A 10 6.16 -27.42 0.36
N ASP A 11 5.40 -27.94 1.32
CA ASP A 11 4.94 -29.35 1.35
C ASP A 11 4.16 -29.74 0.09
N ILE A 12 3.43 -28.82 -0.53
CA ILE A 12 2.65 -29.09 -1.75
C ILE A 12 3.38 -28.73 -3.05
N GLY A 13 4.69 -28.46 -2.97
CA GLY A 13 5.53 -28.18 -4.12
C GLY A 13 5.52 -26.73 -4.61
N LEU A 14 5.10 -25.80 -3.77
CA LEU A 14 5.24 -24.35 -3.95
C LEU A 14 6.30 -23.86 -2.96
N GLU A 15 7.58 -24.05 -3.31
CA GLU A 15 8.70 -23.76 -2.43
C GLU A 15 8.76 -22.29 -2.03
N VAL A 16 8.60 -22.00 -0.74
CA VAL A 16 8.76 -20.65 -0.21
C VAL A 16 10.23 -20.40 0.10
N GLU A 17 10.87 -19.62 -0.75
CA GLU A 17 12.30 -19.29 -0.66
C GLU A 17 12.53 -18.20 0.39
N ARG A 18 11.57 -17.28 0.56
CA ARG A 18 11.67 -16.18 1.52
C ARG A 18 10.32 -15.75 2.06
N LEU A 19 10.30 -15.36 3.33
CA LEU A 19 9.16 -14.78 4.02
C LEU A 19 9.55 -13.38 4.52
N GLU A 20 8.83 -12.35 4.08
CA GLU A 20 9.10 -10.96 4.45
C GLU A 20 7.87 -10.27 5.01
N ILE A 21 8.10 -9.29 5.88
CA ILE A 21 7.05 -8.39 6.33
C ILE A 21 7.14 -7.12 5.47
N TYR A 22 6.06 -6.83 4.77
CA TYR A 22 5.89 -5.56 4.09
C TYR A 22 5.21 -4.56 5.02
N GLU A 23 5.79 -3.39 5.15
CA GLU A 23 5.22 -2.25 5.85
C GLU A 23 5.10 -1.09 4.85
N SER A 24 3.88 -0.60 4.59
CA SER A 24 3.65 0.53 3.66
C SER A 24 4.34 1.82 4.12
N ILE A 25 4.63 1.90 5.42
CA ILE A 25 5.44 2.94 6.06
C ILE A 25 6.36 2.22 7.04
N LYS A 26 7.66 2.42 6.92
CA LYS A 26 8.67 1.76 7.76
C LYS A 26 8.39 1.96 9.26
N GLY A 27 8.39 0.87 10.03
CA GLY A 27 8.05 0.86 11.44
C GLY A 27 6.56 0.91 11.74
N GLY A 28 5.70 0.96 10.70
CA GLY A 28 4.25 0.85 10.83
C GLY A 28 3.59 1.96 11.64
N LEU A 29 4.27 3.09 11.87
CA LEU A 29 3.86 4.18 12.76
C LEU A 29 3.51 3.71 14.19
N LYS A 30 4.16 2.63 14.65
CA LYS A 30 3.92 2.07 15.98
C LYS A 30 4.29 3.07 17.08
N GLY A 31 3.39 3.25 18.05
CA GLY A 31 3.59 4.18 19.18
C GLY A 31 3.31 5.66 18.85
N LEU A 32 2.98 5.99 17.62
CA LEU A 32 2.55 7.32 17.22
C LEU A 32 1.05 7.51 17.42
N ILE A 33 0.67 8.63 18.03
CA ILE A 33 -0.71 8.90 18.47
C ILE A 33 -1.12 10.30 18.03
N VAL A 34 -2.39 10.48 17.71
CA VAL A 34 -2.98 11.80 17.46
C VAL A 34 -3.17 12.54 18.78
N GLY A 35 -2.57 13.73 18.89
CA GLY A 35 -2.74 14.64 20.03
C GLY A 35 -3.39 15.95 19.63
N GLU A 36 -3.91 16.67 20.62
CA GLU A 36 -4.40 18.04 20.48
C GLU A 36 -3.55 19.03 21.27
N ILE A 37 -3.06 20.08 20.63
CA ILE A 37 -2.28 21.13 21.29
C ILE A 37 -3.21 22.02 22.11
N LYS A 38 -3.15 21.94 23.44
CA LYS A 38 -3.97 22.72 24.37
C LYS A 38 -3.42 24.12 24.67
N SER A 39 -2.09 24.26 24.74
CA SER A 39 -1.43 25.54 24.87
C SER A 39 -0.12 25.60 24.12
N VAL A 40 0.30 26.81 23.76
CA VAL A 40 1.59 27.11 23.14
C VAL A 40 2.13 28.36 23.83
N GLU A 41 3.30 28.24 24.43
CA GLU A 41 3.99 29.32 25.12
C GLU A 41 5.42 29.46 24.57
N LYS A 42 5.96 30.69 24.59
CA LYS A 42 7.34 30.90 24.17
C LYS A 42 8.32 30.27 25.15
N HIS A 43 9.35 29.64 24.61
CA HIS A 43 10.41 29.08 25.42
C HIS A 43 11.24 30.20 26.09
N PRO A 44 11.47 30.17 27.42
CA PRO A 44 12.14 31.26 28.13
C PRO A 44 13.59 31.51 27.69
N ASN A 45 14.27 30.50 27.24
CA ASN A 45 15.71 30.54 26.92
C ASN A 45 16.01 30.26 25.41
N ALA A 46 14.99 30.32 24.52
CA ALA A 46 15.22 30.05 23.10
C ALA A 46 14.11 30.63 22.22
N ASP A 47 14.41 31.68 21.44
CA ASP A 47 13.46 32.44 20.63
C ASP A 47 12.70 31.61 19.55
N ARG A 48 13.34 30.53 19.07
CA ARG A 48 12.79 29.67 18.02
C ARG A 48 12.00 28.46 18.56
N LEU A 49 11.96 28.29 19.87
CA LEU A 49 11.27 27.16 20.49
C LEU A 49 9.97 27.61 21.16
N ASN A 50 9.02 26.70 21.20
CA ASN A 50 7.78 26.85 21.94
C ASN A 50 7.62 25.66 22.90
N ILE A 51 7.03 25.90 24.05
CA ILE A 51 6.58 24.90 24.99
C ILE A 51 5.11 24.64 24.68
N THR A 52 4.76 23.38 24.45
CA THR A 52 3.37 22.98 24.16
C THR A 52 2.86 22.04 25.24
N GLN A 53 1.57 22.15 25.56
CA GLN A 53 0.82 21.14 26.33
C GLN A 53 -0.06 20.38 25.34
N VAL A 54 0.14 19.08 25.25
CA VAL A 54 -0.54 18.22 24.27
C VAL A 54 -1.37 17.17 25.00
N ASP A 55 -2.66 17.18 24.71
CA ASP A 55 -3.63 16.18 25.16
C ASP A 55 -3.57 14.98 24.22
N LEU A 56 -3.36 13.79 24.75
CA LEU A 56 -3.37 12.50 24.02
C LEU A 56 -4.62 11.66 24.33
N GLY A 57 -5.60 12.24 25.07
CA GLY A 57 -6.77 11.49 25.56
C GLY A 57 -6.46 10.69 26.83
N GLU A 58 -5.38 11.04 27.54
CA GLU A 58 -4.96 10.49 28.83
C GLU A 58 -5.26 11.49 29.97
N GLU A 59 -5.08 11.11 31.22
CA GLU A 59 -5.41 11.96 32.36
C GLU A 59 -4.58 13.26 32.40
N GLU A 60 -3.29 13.17 31.99
CA GLU A 60 -2.37 14.30 32.01
C GLU A 60 -1.94 14.73 30.58
N ASN A 61 -1.71 16.01 30.41
CA ASN A 61 -1.17 16.56 29.18
C ASN A 61 0.34 16.37 29.12
N TYR A 62 0.86 16.12 27.91
CA TYR A 62 2.28 15.98 27.66
C TYR A 62 2.91 17.34 27.38
N LYS A 63 3.92 17.72 28.18
CA LYS A 63 4.76 18.88 27.90
C LYS A 63 5.77 18.53 26.84
N ILE A 64 5.73 19.20 25.68
CA ILE A 64 6.63 18.96 24.57
C ILE A 64 7.22 20.29 24.08
N VAL A 65 8.54 20.35 23.95
CA VAL A 65 9.24 21.48 23.35
C VAL A 65 9.29 21.28 21.85
N CYS A 66 8.77 22.28 21.09
CA CYS A 66 8.63 22.20 19.63
C CYS A 66 9.28 23.41 18.95
N GLY A 67 10.12 23.15 17.94
CA GLY A 67 10.77 24.17 17.11
C GLY A 67 10.05 24.51 15.81
N ALA A 68 8.95 23.84 15.50
CA ALA A 68 8.26 24.05 14.25
C ALA A 68 7.56 25.42 14.19
N PRO A 69 7.67 26.14 13.06
CA PRO A 69 7.10 27.49 12.93
C PRO A 69 5.57 27.50 12.82
N ASN A 70 4.98 26.36 12.44
CA ASN A 70 3.54 26.23 12.20
C ASN A 70 2.75 25.73 13.42
N VAL A 71 3.38 25.57 14.59
CA VAL A 71 2.71 25.09 15.81
C VAL A 71 1.72 26.13 16.36
N LYS A 72 0.47 25.71 16.60
CA LYS A 72 -0.60 26.56 17.15
C LYS A 72 -1.53 25.78 18.07
N LYS A 73 -2.13 26.49 19.04
CA LYS A 73 -3.17 25.93 19.89
C LYS A 73 -4.38 25.45 19.08
N GLY A 74 -4.95 24.32 19.48
CA GLY A 74 -6.14 23.69 18.89
C GLY A 74 -5.85 22.78 17.71
N GLN A 75 -4.58 22.68 17.26
CA GLN A 75 -4.22 21.77 16.17
C GLN A 75 -4.24 20.32 16.62
N LYS A 76 -4.71 19.44 15.73
CA LYS A 76 -4.51 17.99 15.82
C LYS A 76 -3.20 17.63 15.12
N VAL A 77 -2.34 16.91 15.80
CA VAL A 77 -0.96 16.64 15.39
C VAL A 77 -0.56 15.20 15.69
N VAL A 78 0.54 14.72 15.10
CA VAL A 78 1.09 13.39 15.36
C VAL A 78 2.16 13.49 16.43
N ILE A 79 2.03 12.69 17.47
CA ILE A 79 2.92 12.68 18.64
C ILE A 79 3.62 11.34 18.75
N ALA A 80 4.94 11.40 18.95
CA ALA A 80 5.75 10.29 19.40
C ALA A 80 6.00 10.39 20.90
N LYS A 81 5.53 9.40 21.69
CA LYS A 81 5.80 9.31 23.11
C LYS A 81 7.22 8.80 23.40
N PRO A 82 7.78 9.04 24.58
CA PRO A 82 9.03 8.40 25.01
C PRO A 82 8.94 6.87 24.88
N GLY A 83 10.01 6.23 24.39
CA GLY A 83 10.07 4.81 24.05
C GLY A 83 9.62 4.48 22.62
N THR A 84 9.06 5.45 21.87
CA THR A 84 8.71 5.24 20.46
C THR A 84 9.94 5.32 19.57
N THR A 85 10.11 4.33 18.68
CA THR A 85 11.16 4.38 17.65
C THR A 85 10.64 5.09 16.41
N ILE A 86 11.36 6.08 15.96
CA ILE A 86 11.10 6.87 14.75
C ILE A 86 11.94 6.33 13.59
N TYR A 87 11.31 6.23 12.41
CA TYR A 87 11.94 5.78 11.17
C TYR A 87 11.86 6.90 10.13
N PRO A 88 12.81 7.85 10.12
CA PRO A 88 12.78 8.96 9.19
C PRO A 88 13.00 8.49 7.75
N LEU A 89 12.52 9.29 6.80
CA LEU A 89 12.71 9.04 5.37
C LEU A 89 14.21 9.01 5.00
N LYS A 90 15.01 9.81 5.69
CA LYS A 90 16.47 9.85 5.52
C LYS A 90 17.17 9.75 6.88
N GLY A 91 18.20 8.90 6.95
CA GLY A 91 18.98 8.69 8.16
C GLY A 91 18.60 7.45 8.96
N PRO A 92 19.29 7.20 10.08
CA PRO A 92 19.02 6.06 10.93
C PRO A 92 17.76 6.27 11.77
N SER A 93 17.13 5.15 12.18
CA SER A 93 16.07 5.20 13.19
C SER A 93 16.62 5.62 14.55
N PHE A 94 15.78 6.28 15.35
CA PHE A 94 16.11 6.71 16.70
C PHE A 94 14.93 6.60 17.65
N GLU A 95 15.22 6.41 18.93
CA GLU A 95 14.21 6.30 19.98
C GLU A 95 13.93 7.66 20.62
N ILE A 96 12.67 8.01 20.77
CA ILE A 96 12.25 9.19 21.52
C ILE A 96 12.46 8.94 23.02
N LYS A 97 13.17 9.86 23.67
CA LYS A 97 13.46 9.82 25.11
C LYS A 97 12.96 11.08 25.78
N ASN A 98 12.75 11.00 27.10
CA ASN A 98 12.60 12.21 27.89
C ASN A 98 13.87 13.06 27.76
N ALA A 99 13.71 14.32 27.40
CA ALA A 99 14.83 15.20 27.13
C ALA A 99 14.66 16.54 27.85
N LYS A 100 15.79 17.16 28.18
CA LYS A 100 15.83 18.53 28.70
C LYS A 100 16.38 19.45 27.60
N ILE A 101 15.49 20.29 27.03
CA ILE A 101 15.82 21.13 25.89
C ILE A 101 15.95 22.59 26.37
N ARG A 102 17.16 23.13 26.36
CA ARG A 102 17.48 24.48 26.82
C ARG A 102 16.98 24.80 28.23
N GLY A 103 16.89 23.79 29.10
CA GLY A 103 16.44 23.95 30.50
C GLY A 103 15.01 23.49 30.76
N GLU A 104 14.19 23.28 29.73
CA GLU A 104 12.81 22.83 29.83
C GLU A 104 12.67 21.33 29.51
N ASP A 105 11.88 20.61 30.30
CA ASP A 105 11.61 19.19 30.10
C ASP A 105 10.65 18.99 28.91
N SER A 106 10.96 17.98 28.08
CA SER A 106 10.15 17.57 26.94
C SER A 106 9.89 16.07 26.99
N PHE A 107 8.62 15.68 27.01
CA PHE A 107 8.15 14.29 27.14
C PHE A 107 7.56 13.77 25.84
N GLY A 108 8.32 13.84 24.76
CA GLY A 108 7.92 13.38 23.43
C GLY A 108 8.33 14.33 22.31
N MET A 109 7.82 14.04 21.11
CA MET A 109 8.07 14.83 19.90
C MET A 109 6.78 15.02 19.10
N ILE A 110 6.55 16.24 18.59
CA ILE A 110 5.53 16.50 17.57
C ILE A 110 6.19 16.29 16.21
N CYS A 111 5.64 15.40 15.38
CA CYS A 111 6.31 14.88 14.19
C CYS A 111 6.06 15.70 12.93
N ALA A 112 7.08 15.82 12.08
CA ALA A 112 7.01 16.24 10.68
C ALA A 112 6.82 15.00 9.75
N GLU A 113 6.48 15.24 8.48
CA GLU A 113 6.23 14.14 7.52
C GLU A 113 7.47 13.28 7.25
N ASP A 114 8.61 13.92 7.03
CA ASP A 114 9.87 13.25 6.72
C ASP A 114 10.46 12.50 7.91
N GLU A 115 10.15 12.94 9.12
CA GLU A 115 10.59 12.27 10.35
C GLU A 115 9.94 10.89 10.55
N ILE A 116 8.73 10.71 10.05
CA ILE A 116 7.97 9.45 10.20
C ILE A 116 7.70 8.73 8.88
N GLY A 117 8.39 9.11 7.81
CA GLY A 117 8.34 8.43 6.51
C GLY A 117 7.04 8.60 5.73
N LEU A 118 6.21 9.61 6.05
CA LEU A 118 4.95 9.90 5.36
C LEU A 118 5.12 10.78 4.12
N GLY A 119 6.16 11.58 4.08
CA GLY A 119 6.44 12.52 3.00
C GLY A 119 7.85 13.07 3.07
N SER A 120 8.18 14.03 2.21
CA SER A 120 9.51 14.65 2.15
C SER A 120 9.57 16.06 2.74
N SER A 121 8.43 16.59 3.20
CA SER A 121 8.37 17.94 3.78
C SER A 121 8.92 17.96 5.20
N HIS A 122 9.78 18.97 5.44
CA HIS A 122 10.32 19.32 6.76
C HIS A 122 9.95 20.77 7.15
N ASP A 123 8.96 21.35 6.50
CA ASP A 123 8.60 22.77 6.68
C ASP A 123 7.86 23.04 8.01
N GLY A 124 7.50 21.98 8.74
CA GLY A 124 6.83 22.03 10.02
C GLY A 124 6.18 20.70 10.41
N ILE A 125 5.43 20.72 11.50
CA ILE A 125 4.70 19.57 12.01
C ILE A 125 3.51 19.20 11.12
N ILE A 126 3.11 17.93 11.13
CA ILE A 126 1.90 17.44 10.47
C ILE A 126 0.66 17.98 11.19
N ILE A 127 -0.20 18.67 10.44
CA ILE A 127 -1.50 19.13 10.94
C ILE A 127 -2.58 18.23 10.35
N LEU A 128 -3.35 17.59 11.22
CA LEU A 128 -4.44 16.69 10.86
C LEU A 128 -5.77 17.44 10.82
N SER A 129 -6.83 16.78 10.29
CA SER A 129 -8.19 17.33 10.34
C SER A 129 -8.61 17.60 11.80
N SER A 130 -9.28 18.72 12.03
CA SER A 130 -9.84 19.11 13.35
C SER A 130 -10.81 18.07 13.91
N GLU A 131 -11.49 17.33 13.02
CA GLU A 131 -12.44 16.26 13.36
C GLU A 131 -11.77 14.99 13.87
N THR A 132 -10.44 14.90 13.77
CA THR A 132 -9.72 13.70 14.18
C THR A 132 -9.78 13.52 15.70
N ARG A 133 -10.19 12.33 16.13
CA ARG A 133 -10.29 12.03 17.56
C ARG A 133 -8.89 11.95 18.18
N THR A 134 -8.69 12.67 19.28
CA THR A 134 -7.48 12.56 20.12
C THR A 134 -7.33 11.15 20.66
N GLY A 135 -6.11 10.64 20.75
CA GLY A 135 -5.81 9.26 21.14
C GLY A 135 -5.91 8.22 20.01
N THR A 136 -6.31 8.64 18.79
CA THR A 136 -6.29 7.74 17.63
C THR A 136 -4.85 7.35 17.30
N LEU A 137 -4.60 6.06 17.02
CA LEU A 137 -3.30 5.61 16.55
C LEU A 137 -3.02 6.20 15.15
N ALA A 138 -1.81 6.74 14.94
CA ALA A 138 -1.43 7.31 13.65
C ALA A 138 -1.49 6.27 12.53
N SER A 139 -1.17 5.01 12.81
CA SER A 139 -1.31 3.89 11.87
C SER A 139 -2.73 3.74 11.31
N ASN A 140 -3.75 3.95 12.15
CA ASN A 140 -5.14 3.87 11.74
C ASN A 140 -5.56 5.11 10.92
N TYR A 141 -5.10 6.30 11.32
CA TYR A 141 -5.39 7.54 10.61
C TYR A 141 -4.82 7.56 9.18
N PHE A 142 -3.61 7.04 9.01
CA PHE A 142 -2.90 7.00 7.73
C PHE A 142 -3.12 5.72 6.93
N ASP A 143 -4.02 4.83 7.38
CA ASP A 143 -4.28 3.52 6.74
C ASP A 143 -3.00 2.74 6.46
N VAL A 144 -2.14 2.63 7.48
CA VAL A 144 -0.87 1.89 7.36
C VAL A 144 -1.17 0.41 7.17
N ILE A 145 -0.63 -0.15 6.12
CA ILE A 145 -0.79 -1.56 5.79
C ILE A 145 0.49 -2.31 6.14
N ASN A 146 0.31 -3.40 6.90
CA ASN A 146 1.32 -4.42 7.11
C ASN A 146 0.82 -5.70 6.45
N ASP A 147 1.66 -6.35 5.65
CA ASP A 147 1.33 -7.60 4.97
C ASP A 147 2.51 -8.57 5.07
N THR A 148 2.26 -9.84 4.78
CA THR A 148 3.31 -10.86 4.72
C THR A 148 3.50 -11.29 3.28
N ILE A 149 4.72 -11.18 2.78
CA ILE A 149 5.10 -11.53 1.43
C ILE A 149 5.77 -12.89 1.43
N PHE A 150 5.27 -13.78 0.60
CA PHE A 150 5.85 -15.08 0.30
C PHE A 150 6.54 -14.99 -1.05
N GLU A 151 7.85 -15.17 -1.08
CA GLU A 151 8.60 -15.36 -2.32
C GLU A 151 8.62 -16.86 -2.63
N ILE A 152 7.99 -17.24 -3.76
CA ILE A 152 7.76 -18.64 -4.11
C ILE A 152 8.52 -18.98 -5.37
N GLY A 153 9.44 -19.94 -5.28
CA GLY A 153 10.12 -20.57 -6.41
C GLY A 153 9.18 -21.50 -7.15
N LEU A 154 8.88 -21.20 -8.42
CA LEU A 154 8.02 -22.03 -9.24
C LEU A 154 8.82 -22.84 -10.25
N THR A 155 8.57 -24.14 -10.32
CA THR A 155 9.09 -24.98 -11.39
C THR A 155 8.38 -24.69 -12.72
N PRO A 156 9.02 -24.93 -13.89
CA PRO A 156 8.46 -24.57 -15.20
C PRO A 156 7.11 -25.20 -15.53
N ASN A 157 6.75 -26.30 -14.90
CA ASN A 157 5.46 -26.99 -15.07
C ASN A 157 4.33 -26.42 -14.20
N ARG A 158 4.60 -25.39 -13.38
CA ARG A 158 3.65 -24.78 -12.45
C ARG A 158 3.21 -23.38 -12.90
N ALA A 159 3.04 -23.17 -14.21
CA ALA A 159 2.52 -21.93 -14.78
C ALA A 159 1.13 -21.56 -14.22
N ASP A 160 0.35 -22.54 -13.77
CA ASP A 160 -0.96 -22.37 -13.11
C ASP A 160 -0.86 -21.63 -11.77
N SER A 161 0.29 -21.64 -11.13
CA SER A 161 0.56 -20.98 -9.85
C SER A 161 1.28 -19.63 -9.99
N MET A 162 1.46 -19.12 -11.23
CA MET A 162 2.04 -17.79 -11.48
C MET A 162 1.07 -16.63 -11.18
N SER A 163 0.34 -16.72 -10.05
CA SER A 163 -0.57 -15.68 -9.59
C SER A 163 -1.00 -15.96 -8.15
N HIS A 164 -1.46 -14.92 -7.45
CA HIS A 164 -2.05 -15.08 -6.13
C HIS A 164 -3.22 -16.08 -6.13
N TYR A 165 -4.06 -16.02 -7.16
CA TYR A 165 -5.21 -16.94 -7.28
C TYR A 165 -4.76 -18.39 -7.48
N GLY A 166 -3.73 -18.63 -8.29
CA GLY A 166 -3.19 -19.96 -8.51
C GLY A 166 -2.61 -20.58 -7.24
N VAL A 167 -1.79 -19.82 -6.52
CA VAL A 167 -1.24 -20.24 -5.20
C VAL A 167 -2.36 -20.47 -4.18
N ALA A 168 -3.32 -19.56 -4.11
CA ALA A 168 -4.45 -19.66 -3.17
C ALA A 168 -5.33 -20.90 -3.43
N ARG A 169 -5.49 -21.31 -4.70
CA ARG A 169 -6.23 -22.51 -5.08
C ARG A 169 -5.58 -23.77 -4.52
N ASP A 170 -4.27 -23.91 -4.66
CA ASP A 170 -3.54 -25.06 -4.17
C ASP A 170 -3.45 -25.06 -2.65
N LEU A 171 -3.22 -23.89 -2.04
CA LEU A 171 -3.26 -23.74 -0.58
C LEU A 171 -4.65 -24.15 -0.02
N LEU A 172 -5.74 -23.72 -0.66
CA LEU A 172 -7.08 -24.11 -0.25
C LEU A 172 -7.29 -25.63 -0.29
N ALA A 173 -6.80 -26.29 -1.36
CA ALA A 173 -6.89 -27.74 -1.48
C ALA A 173 -6.13 -28.44 -0.34
N ALA A 174 -4.92 -27.98 -0.04
CA ALA A 174 -4.10 -28.51 1.05
C ALA A 174 -4.73 -28.32 2.43
N LEU A 175 -5.27 -27.12 2.71
CA LEU A 175 -5.95 -26.81 3.97
C LEU A 175 -7.19 -27.69 4.18
N LYS A 176 -7.96 -27.94 3.12
CA LYS A 176 -9.10 -28.87 3.17
C LYS A 176 -8.68 -30.30 3.41
N PHE A 177 -7.63 -30.78 2.71
CA PHE A 177 -7.09 -32.13 2.89
C PHE A 177 -6.62 -32.37 4.32
N LYS A 178 -5.91 -31.39 4.90
CA LYS A 178 -5.45 -31.43 6.31
C LYS A 178 -6.60 -31.14 7.32
N LYS A 179 -7.84 -30.95 6.88
CA LYS A 179 -9.02 -30.62 7.70
C LYS A 179 -8.87 -29.35 8.53
N LEU A 180 -8.03 -28.42 8.08
CA LEU A 180 -7.84 -27.12 8.72
C LEU A 180 -8.90 -26.10 8.28
N LEU A 181 -9.64 -26.40 7.19
CA LEU A 181 -10.79 -25.62 6.73
C LEU A 181 -11.97 -26.56 6.43
N PRO A 182 -13.22 -26.08 6.58
CA PRO A 182 -14.40 -26.82 6.17
C PRO A 182 -14.34 -27.21 4.68
N SER A 183 -14.89 -28.37 4.34
CA SER A 183 -14.88 -28.88 2.96
C SER A 183 -15.62 -27.98 1.96
N ASN A 184 -16.62 -27.22 2.43
CA ASN A 184 -17.38 -26.25 1.65
C ASN A 184 -16.73 -24.88 1.51
N SER A 185 -15.54 -24.64 2.12
CA SER A 185 -14.79 -23.41 1.91
C SER A 185 -14.47 -23.21 0.42
N ALA A 186 -14.59 -22.01 -0.08
CA ALA A 186 -14.30 -21.66 -1.46
C ALA A 186 -13.36 -20.46 -1.51
N LEU A 187 -12.60 -20.34 -2.60
CA LEU A 187 -11.94 -19.08 -2.91
C LEU A 187 -13.00 -18.00 -3.10
N ILE A 188 -12.63 -16.76 -2.80
CA ILE A 188 -13.49 -15.61 -3.11
C ILE A 188 -13.79 -15.67 -4.60
N PRO A 189 -15.06 -15.75 -5.00
CA PRO A 189 -15.41 -15.89 -6.41
C PRO A 189 -14.87 -14.69 -7.19
N VAL A 190 -14.44 -14.95 -8.43
CA VAL A 190 -14.18 -13.88 -9.40
C VAL A 190 -15.44 -13.00 -9.44
N PRO A 191 -15.31 -11.67 -9.42
CA PRO A 191 -16.47 -10.78 -9.39
C PRO A 191 -17.52 -11.22 -10.39
N GLU A 192 -18.77 -11.32 -9.95
CA GLU A 192 -19.89 -11.69 -10.83
C GLU A 192 -19.87 -10.79 -12.06
N LYS A 193 -20.10 -11.39 -13.24
CA LYS A 193 -20.21 -10.65 -14.49
C LYS A 193 -21.30 -9.60 -14.34
N GLN A 194 -20.92 -8.36 -14.06
CA GLN A 194 -21.86 -7.27 -14.15
C GLN A 194 -22.37 -7.25 -15.60
N LYS A 195 -23.65 -7.53 -15.80
CA LYS A 195 -24.36 -7.36 -17.06
C LYS A 195 -24.52 -5.85 -17.35
N LYS A 196 -23.39 -5.16 -17.58
CA LYS A 196 -23.45 -3.80 -18.13
C LYS A 196 -23.82 -3.95 -19.59
N SER A 197 -24.82 -3.20 -20.04
CA SER A 197 -25.17 -3.12 -21.44
C SER A 197 -23.94 -2.68 -22.24
N ILE A 198 -23.40 -3.58 -23.03
CA ILE A 198 -22.33 -3.26 -23.97
C ILE A 198 -22.99 -2.38 -25.02
N GLN A 199 -22.71 -1.08 -25.00
CA GLN A 199 -23.13 -0.20 -26.11
C GLN A 199 -22.32 -0.60 -27.33
N LYS A 200 -23.02 -1.01 -28.40
CA LYS A 200 -22.43 -1.56 -29.64
C LYS A 200 -21.81 -0.50 -30.56
N ASN A 201 -21.65 0.74 -30.13
CA ASN A 201 -21.38 1.86 -31.04
C ASN A 201 -19.91 2.09 -31.40
N VAL A 202 -18.97 1.47 -30.69
CA VAL A 202 -17.55 1.56 -31.05
C VAL A 202 -17.07 0.19 -31.52
N LYS A 203 -16.77 0.10 -32.82
CA LYS A 203 -16.24 -1.13 -33.41
C LYS A 203 -14.72 -1.05 -33.46
N ILE A 204 -14.05 -1.93 -32.72
CA ILE A 204 -12.67 -2.29 -33.00
C ILE A 204 -12.69 -3.62 -33.75
N ASN A 205 -12.01 -3.64 -34.89
CA ASN A 205 -11.80 -4.86 -35.64
C ASN A 205 -10.56 -5.60 -35.08
N ILE A 206 -10.70 -6.88 -34.81
CA ILE A 206 -9.60 -7.73 -34.35
C ILE A 206 -9.39 -8.82 -35.38
N ASN A 207 -8.23 -8.81 -36.04
CA ASN A 207 -7.87 -9.76 -37.08
C ASN A 207 -6.76 -10.68 -36.57
N ILE A 208 -7.03 -11.97 -36.48
CA ILE A 208 -6.06 -13.00 -36.13
C ILE A 208 -5.58 -13.70 -37.41
N GLN A 209 -4.31 -13.46 -37.79
CA GLN A 209 -3.73 -14.04 -39.00
C GLN A 209 -3.21 -15.46 -38.85
N ASN A 210 -2.90 -15.88 -37.59
CA ASN A 210 -2.42 -17.21 -37.29
C ASN A 210 -3.22 -17.78 -36.11
N SER A 211 -4.28 -18.53 -36.44
CA SER A 211 -5.18 -19.14 -35.46
C SER A 211 -4.54 -20.27 -34.67
N ASP A 212 -3.49 -20.91 -35.19
CA ASP A 212 -2.80 -21.99 -34.48
C ASP A 212 -1.98 -21.47 -33.31
N GLN A 213 -1.44 -20.26 -33.42
CA GLN A 213 -0.66 -19.62 -32.37
C GLN A 213 -1.49 -18.71 -31.46
N CYS A 214 -2.58 -18.13 -31.97
CA CYS A 214 -3.51 -17.33 -31.22
C CYS A 214 -4.94 -17.70 -31.57
N GLN A 215 -5.53 -18.61 -30.81
CA GLN A 215 -6.89 -19.09 -31.06
C GLN A 215 -7.97 -18.04 -30.76
N ARG A 216 -7.68 -17.14 -29.83
CA ARG A 216 -8.63 -16.11 -29.39
C ARG A 216 -7.92 -14.85 -28.89
N TYR A 217 -8.38 -13.70 -29.36
CA TYR A 217 -8.03 -12.40 -28.80
C TYR A 217 -9.31 -11.59 -28.56
N SER A 218 -9.45 -11.04 -27.34
CA SER A 218 -10.67 -10.32 -26.97
C SER A 218 -10.29 -8.90 -26.59
N GLY A 219 -11.05 -7.93 -27.05
CA GLY A 219 -10.92 -6.52 -26.71
C GLY A 219 -12.22 -5.95 -26.16
N ILE A 220 -12.13 -4.97 -25.30
CA ILE A 220 -13.25 -4.18 -24.79
C ILE A 220 -12.88 -2.71 -24.86
N VAL A 221 -13.82 -1.87 -25.28
CA VAL A 221 -13.67 -0.41 -25.25
C VAL A 221 -14.25 0.11 -23.96
N ILE A 222 -13.50 0.95 -23.28
CA ILE A 222 -13.92 1.64 -22.06
C ILE A 222 -13.77 3.13 -22.31
N GLU A 223 -14.88 3.88 -22.19
CA GLU A 223 -14.93 5.32 -22.46
C GLU A 223 -14.88 6.14 -21.17
N ASN A 224 -14.61 7.43 -21.30
CA ASN A 224 -14.59 8.41 -20.20
C ASN A 224 -13.56 8.09 -19.12
N ILE A 225 -12.44 7.48 -19.50
CA ILE A 225 -11.32 7.18 -18.62
C ILE A 225 -10.53 8.45 -18.32
N LYS A 226 -10.22 8.69 -17.04
CA LYS A 226 -9.27 9.72 -16.61
C LYS A 226 -8.02 9.02 -16.09
N VAL A 227 -6.91 9.19 -16.80
CA VAL A 227 -5.61 8.72 -16.35
C VAL A 227 -5.15 9.59 -15.17
N LYS A 228 -4.88 8.96 -14.04
CA LYS A 228 -4.46 9.60 -12.78
C LYS A 228 -3.67 8.62 -11.92
N SER A 229 -3.14 9.10 -10.80
CA SER A 229 -2.54 8.21 -9.80
C SER A 229 -3.55 7.17 -9.32
N SER A 230 -3.07 5.97 -9.08
CA SER A 230 -3.88 4.87 -8.55
C SER A 230 -4.36 5.15 -7.13
N PRO A 231 -5.46 4.55 -6.69
CA PRO A 231 -5.86 4.61 -5.29
C PRO A 231 -4.82 3.90 -4.41
N LYS A 232 -4.67 4.37 -3.18
CA LYS A 232 -3.63 3.93 -2.23
C LYS A 232 -3.60 2.40 -2.04
N TRP A 233 -4.77 1.76 -1.96
CA TRP A 233 -4.83 0.30 -1.82
C TRP A 233 -4.16 -0.45 -2.97
N LEU A 234 -4.31 0.05 -4.22
CA LEU A 234 -3.73 -0.58 -5.41
C LEU A 234 -2.21 -0.36 -5.46
N ILE A 235 -1.77 0.86 -5.13
CA ILE A 235 -0.34 1.20 -4.99
C ILE A 235 0.30 0.25 -3.97
N ASN A 236 -0.26 0.17 -2.76
CA ASN A 236 0.30 -0.68 -1.70
C ASN A 236 0.34 -2.17 -2.09
N LYS A 237 -0.66 -2.68 -2.80
CA LYS A 237 -0.67 -4.08 -3.27
C LYS A 237 0.41 -4.35 -4.32
N LEU A 238 0.68 -3.42 -5.20
CA LEU A 238 1.74 -3.56 -6.20
C LEU A 238 3.13 -3.36 -5.58
N ASP A 239 3.29 -2.33 -4.76
CA ASP A 239 4.57 -2.06 -4.08
C ASP A 239 4.98 -3.22 -3.18
N SER A 240 4.02 -3.91 -2.52
CA SER A 240 4.31 -5.06 -1.66
C SER A 240 4.96 -6.23 -2.41
N ILE A 241 4.74 -6.34 -3.71
CA ILE A 241 5.36 -7.37 -4.57
C ILE A 241 6.47 -6.78 -5.46
N GLY A 242 6.98 -5.58 -5.15
CA GLY A 242 8.08 -4.94 -5.86
C GLY A 242 7.69 -4.31 -7.21
N VAL A 243 6.40 -4.17 -7.51
CA VAL A 243 5.92 -3.57 -8.76
C VAL A 243 5.61 -2.10 -8.54
N LYS A 244 6.44 -1.21 -9.10
CA LYS A 244 6.27 0.24 -8.95
C LYS A 244 5.00 0.73 -9.64
N SER A 245 4.17 1.47 -8.92
CA SER A 245 2.98 2.14 -9.45
C SER A 245 3.36 3.22 -10.48
N ILE A 246 2.57 3.31 -11.56
CA ILE A 246 2.75 4.28 -12.66
C ILE A 246 1.51 5.17 -12.79
N ASN A 247 0.36 4.58 -13.07
CA ASN A 247 -0.94 5.23 -13.15
C ASN A 247 -2.06 4.18 -13.06
N ASN A 248 -3.27 4.63 -12.84
CA ASN A 248 -4.43 3.74 -12.63
C ASN A 248 -4.71 2.74 -13.76
N ILE A 249 -4.32 3.02 -14.99
CA ILE A 249 -4.52 2.10 -16.12
C ILE A 249 -3.47 0.99 -16.09
N VAL A 250 -2.20 1.37 -16.06
CA VAL A 250 -1.07 0.41 -16.02
C VAL A 250 -1.15 -0.45 -14.76
N ASP A 251 -1.45 0.17 -13.63
CA ASP A 251 -1.50 -0.51 -12.33
C ASP A 251 -2.63 -1.55 -12.27
N VAL A 252 -3.80 -1.25 -12.87
CA VAL A 252 -4.88 -2.25 -12.98
C VAL A 252 -4.45 -3.44 -13.83
N THR A 253 -3.75 -3.21 -14.95
CA THR A 253 -3.26 -4.33 -15.79
C THR A 253 -2.23 -5.18 -15.04
N ASN A 254 -1.31 -4.56 -14.29
CA ASN A 254 -0.35 -5.25 -13.44
C ASN A 254 -1.04 -6.01 -12.30
N PHE A 255 -2.01 -5.40 -11.66
CA PHE A 255 -2.77 -6.05 -10.58
C PHE A 255 -3.49 -7.30 -11.08
N ILE A 256 -4.14 -7.26 -12.25
CA ILE A 256 -4.82 -8.42 -12.84
C ILE A 256 -3.81 -9.51 -13.20
N LEU A 257 -2.65 -9.12 -13.77
CA LEU A 257 -1.58 -10.06 -14.08
C LEU A 257 -1.13 -10.83 -12.84
N HIS A 258 -0.76 -10.13 -11.78
CA HIS A 258 -0.24 -10.79 -10.57
C HIS A 258 -1.34 -11.49 -9.74
N ASN A 259 -2.56 -10.96 -9.76
CA ASN A 259 -3.66 -11.54 -8.99
C ASN A 259 -4.27 -12.78 -9.63
N TYR A 260 -4.42 -12.80 -10.97
CA TYR A 260 -5.13 -13.86 -11.71
C TYR A 260 -4.27 -14.59 -12.75
N GLY A 261 -3.05 -14.15 -12.99
CA GLY A 261 -2.17 -14.73 -14.02
C GLY A 261 -2.57 -14.34 -15.45
N GLN A 262 -3.44 -13.33 -15.63
CA GLN A 262 -3.94 -12.94 -16.95
C GLN A 262 -3.31 -11.62 -17.39
N PRO A 263 -2.37 -11.64 -18.37
CA PRO A 263 -1.81 -10.41 -18.93
C PRO A 263 -2.87 -9.63 -19.69
N LEU A 264 -2.91 -8.32 -19.47
CA LEU A 264 -3.78 -7.38 -20.15
C LEU A 264 -2.97 -6.33 -20.88
N HIS A 265 -3.46 -5.89 -22.04
CA HIS A 265 -2.90 -4.78 -22.80
C HIS A 265 -3.91 -3.63 -22.86
N ALA A 266 -3.49 -2.44 -22.46
CA ALA A 266 -4.29 -1.23 -22.57
C ALA A 266 -3.74 -0.36 -23.70
N PHE A 267 -4.63 0.05 -24.61
CA PHE A 267 -4.30 0.91 -25.75
C PHE A 267 -5.14 2.19 -25.69
N ASP A 268 -4.52 3.31 -25.98
CA ASP A 268 -5.22 4.55 -26.26
C ASP A 268 -5.95 4.40 -27.60
N LEU A 269 -7.28 4.42 -27.57
CA LEU A 269 -8.12 4.15 -28.73
C LEU A 269 -7.85 5.14 -29.88
N GLU A 270 -7.56 6.40 -29.56
CA GLU A 270 -7.26 7.43 -30.58
C GLU A 270 -5.95 7.15 -31.33
N LYS A 271 -5.05 6.37 -30.71
CA LYS A 271 -3.78 5.94 -31.32
C LYS A 271 -3.88 4.64 -32.10
N VAL A 272 -5.00 3.93 -32.02
CA VAL A 272 -5.23 2.71 -32.81
C VAL A 272 -5.66 3.11 -34.23
N LYS A 273 -4.70 3.11 -35.15
CA LYS A 273 -4.93 3.51 -36.56
C LYS A 273 -5.97 2.63 -37.21
N GLY A 274 -6.98 3.26 -37.82
CA GLY A 274 -8.07 2.54 -38.54
C GLY A 274 -9.01 1.75 -37.63
N GLY A 275 -8.91 1.85 -36.30
CA GLY A 275 -9.72 1.06 -35.34
C GLY A 275 -9.48 -0.45 -35.49
N GLU A 276 -8.25 -0.86 -35.84
CA GLU A 276 -7.93 -2.25 -36.16
C GLU A 276 -6.73 -2.74 -35.41
N ILE A 277 -6.84 -3.94 -34.77
CA ILE A 277 -5.78 -4.66 -34.12
C ILE A 277 -5.49 -5.94 -34.89
N ASN A 278 -4.28 -6.05 -35.41
CA ASN A 278 -3.82 -7.21 -36.18
C ASN A 278 -2.88 -8.08 -35.35
N ILE A 279 -3.28 -9.31 -35.07
CA ILE A 279 -2.47 -10.34 -34.39
C ILE A 279 -1.80 -11.18 -35.47
N LYS A 280 -0.47 -11.10 -35.54
CA LYS A 280 0.32 -11.80 -36.57
C LYS A 280 1.64 -12.33 -36.01
N THR A 281 2.13 -13.37 -36.62
CA THR A 281 3.48 -13.87 -36.40
C THR A 281 4.46 -13.08 -37.28
N PRO A 282 5.58 -12.54 -36.77
CA PRO A 282 6.58 -11.91 -37.62
C PRO A 282 7.16 -12.91 -38.63
N LYS A 283 7.28 -12.48 -39.89
CA LYS A 283 7.79 -13.34 -40.96
C LYS A 283 9.32 -13.53 -40.93
N ASN A 284 10.05 -12.62 -40.30
CA ASN A 284 11.51 -12.69 -40.16
C ASN A 284 11.91 -12.37 -38.73
N LYS A 285 12.93 -13.05 -38.21
CA LYS A 285 13.64 -12.61 -37.00
C LYS A 285 14.41 -11.35 -37.37
N THR A 286 13.89 -10.19 -37.01
CA THR A 286 14.64 -8.93 -36.98
C THR A 286 15.25 -8.76 -35.62
#